data_c25f357efb36bfe55fa7f62114b15875
#
_entry.id   c25f357efb36bfe55fa7f62114b15875
#
_cell.length_a   1.000
_cell.length_b   1.000
_cell.length_c   1.000
_cell.angle_alpha   90.00
_cell.angle_beta   90.00
_cell.angle_gamma   90.00
#
_symmetry.space_group_name_H-M   'P 1'
#
loop_
_entity.id
_entity.type
_entity.pdbx_description
1 polymer ?
#
loop_
_entity_poly.entity_id
_entity_poly.type
_entity_poly.pdbx_seq_one_letter_code
_entity_poly.pdbx_strand_id
1 'polypeptide(L)'
;MWAEYAKDPRMRANIGIRRRLAPLLDNDRNQIELFTALLLSLPGSPIIYYGDEIGMGDNIWLGDRDAVRTPMQWTPDRNAGFSSSDPGRLFLPTIMDPVYGYQVTNVEASMASPSSLL
;
A
#
# COMPACT_ATOMS: atom_id res chain seq x y z
N MET A 1 -17.81 -7.47 -3.70
CA MET A 1 -16.42 -7.79 -4.11
C MET A 1 -15.90 -6.91 -5.23
N TRP A 2 -16.66 -6.76 -6.34
CA TRP A 2 -16.23 -5.91 -7.45
C TRP A 2 -16.01 -4.46 -7.04
N ALA A 3 -16.90 -3.91 -6.19
CA ALA A 3 -16.79 -2.54 -5.75
C ALA A 3 -15.51 -2.25 -4.94
N GLU A 4 -14.98 -3.26 -4.25
CA GLU A 4 -13.78 -3.11 -3.42
C GLU A 4 -12.49 -3.41 -4.19
N TYR A 5 -12.51 -4.38 -5.10
CA TYR A 5 -11.30 -4.87 -5.75
C TYR A 5 -11.11 -4.36 -7.17
N ALA A 6 -12.20 -4.00 -7.87
CA ALA A 6 -12.13 -3.52 -9.24
C ALA A 6 -13.29 -2.55 -9.50
N LYS A 7 -13.12 -1.30 -9.09
CA LYS A 7 -14.16 -0.26 -9.24
C LYS A 7 -14.40 0.12 -10.70
N ASP A 8 -13.36 0.16 -11.52
CA ASP A 8 -13.49 0.41 -12.96
C ASP A 8 -13.71 -0.92 -13.66
N PRO A 9 -14.84 -1.08 -14.43
CA PRO A 9 -15.09 -2.32 -15.17
C PRO A 9 -13.95 -2.77 -16.07
N ARG A 10 -13.18 -1.82 -16.63
CA ARG A 10 -12.03 -2.15 -17.48
C ARG A 10 -10.90 -2.84 -16.73
N MET A 11 -10.89 -2.72 -15.39
CA MET A 11 -9.86 -3.30 -14.54
C MET A 11 -10.27 -4.65 -13.94
N ARG A 12 -11.43 -5.18 -14.35
CA ARG A 12 -11.96 -6.43 -13.80
C ARG A 12 -11.43 -7.68 -14.48
N ALA A 13 -10.72 -7.53 -15.59
CA ALA A 13 -10.05 -8.66 -16.23
C ALA A 13 -8.87 -9.12 -15.34
N ASN A 14 -8.62 -10.41 -15.30
CA ASN A 14 -7.52 -11.00 -14.51
C ASN A 14 -7.59 -10.60 -13.04
N ILE A 15 -8.72 -10.77 -12.41
CA ILE A 15 -8.92 -10.35 -11.04
C ILE A 15 -8.00 -11.10 -10.10
N GLY A 16 -7.15 -10.37 -9.45
CA GLY A 16 -6.42 -10.76 -8.28
C GLY A 16 -6.72 -9.75 -7.17
N ILE A 17 -5.90 -9.74 -6.15
CA ILE A 17 -6.00 -8.75 -5.10
C ILE A 17 -5.51 -7.41 -5.64
N ARG A 18 -6.40 -6.42 -5.66
CA ARG A 18 -6.11 -5.07 -6.17
C ARG A 18 -6.13 -4.02 -5.07
N ARG A 19 -6.45 -4.42 -3.85
CA ARG A 19 -6.53 -3.51 -2.73
C ARG A 19 -5.56 -3.94 -1.65
N ARG A 20 -4.98 -2.94 -1.00
CA ARG A 20 -4.16 -3.15 0.19
C ARG A 20 -5.02 -3.11 1.44
N LEU A 21 -4.44 -3.56 2.56
CA LEU A 21 -5.14 -3.64 3.83
C LEU A 21 -5.65 -2.27 4.30
N ALA A 22 -4.80 -1.24 4.28
CA ALA A 22 -5.20 0.08 4.78
C ALA A 22 -6.41 0.67 4.05
N PRO A 23 -6.44 0.70 2.71
CA PRO A 23 -7.64 1.18 1.99
C PRO A 23 -8.88 0.33 2.23
N LEU A 24 -8.74 -0.99 2.35
CA LEU A 24 -9.88 -1.87 2.62
C LEU A 24 -10.52 -1.60 3.98
N LEU A 25 -9.74 -1.14 4.93
CA LEU A 25 -10.20 -0.83 6.29
C LEU A 25 -10.42 0.66 6.50
N ASP A 26 -10.53 1.44 5.42
CA ASP A 26 -10.71 2.90 5.44
C ASP A 26 -9.67 3.61 6.30
N ASN A 27 -8.45 3.09 6.31
CA ASN A 27 -7.33 3.60 7.09
C ASN A 27 -7.61 3.65 8.60
N ASP A 28 -8.49 2.79 9.10
CA ASP A 28 -8.76 2.68 10.54
C ASP A 28 -7.60 1.97 11.22
N ARG A 29 -6.82 2.73 11.97
CA ARG A 29 -5.60 2.23 12.62
C ARG A 29 -5.88 1.06 13.56
N ASN A 30 -6.97 1.10 14.30
CA ASN A 30 -7.32 0.03 15.23
C ASN A 30 -7.60 -1.28 14.51
N GLN A 31 -8.32 -1.21 13.38
CA GLN A 31 -8.61 -2.39 12.57
C GLN A 31 -7.34 -2.93 11.89
N ILE A 32 -6.47 -2.03 11.41
CA ILE A 32 -5.19 -2.44 10.81
C ILE A 32 -4.34 -3.19 11.84
N GLU A 33 -4.25 -2.68 13.05
CA GLU A 33 -3.51 -3.34 14.14
C GLU A 33 -4.12 -4.71 14.49
N LEU A 34 -5.46 -4.78 14.55
CA LEU A 34 -6.16 -6.03 14.83
C LEU A 34 -5.84 -7.09 13.78
N PHE A 35 -5.96 -6.76 12.49
CA PHE A 35 -5.71 -7.73 11.43
C PHE A 35 -4.24 -8.12 11.34
N THR A 36 -3.33 -7.19 11.61
CA THR A 36 -1.90 -7.50 11.67
C THR A 36 -1.58 -8.45 12.81
N ALA A 37 -2.14 -8.20 13.99
CA ALA A 37 -1.97 -9.07 15.15
C ALA A 37 -2.56 -10.47 14.89
N LEU A 38 -3.72 -10.52 14.24
CA LEU A 38 -4.36 -11.78 13.86
C LEU A 38 -3.48 -12.59 12.92
N LEU A 39 -2.92 -11.95 11.89
CA LEU A 39 -2.03 -12.60 10.93
C LEU A 39 -0.84 -13.24 11.63
N LEU A 40 -0.21 -12.51 12.54
CA LEU A 40 0.97 -12.99 13.27
C LEU A 40 0.64 -14.06 14.31
N SER A 41 -0.63 -14.17 14.72
CA SER A 41 -1.08 -15.11 15.75
C SER A 41 -1.63 -16.42 15.20
N LEU A 42 -1.98 -16.46 13.90
CA LEU A 42 -2.55 -17.68 13.29
C LEU A 42 -1.49 -18.77 13.12
N PRO A 43 -1.89 -20.04 13.16
CA PRO A 43 -0.98 -21.14 12.86
C PRO A 43 -0.40 -21.04 11.45
N GLY A 44 0.84 -21.48 11.28
CA GLY A 44 1.54 -21.44 10.01
C GLY A 44 2.56 -20.29 9.95
N SER A 45 3.12 -20.09 8.76
CA SER A 45 4.13 -19.06 8.54
C SER A 45 3.47 -17.80 7.99
N PRO A 46 3.49 -16.67 8.72
CA PRO A 46 2.90 -15.43 8.22
C PRO A 46 3.72 -14.88 7.06
N ILE A 47 3.02 -14.30 6.07
CA ILE A 47 3.65 -13.62 4.94
C ILE A 47 3.22 -12.16 5.02
N ILE A 48 4.21 -11.26 5.13
CA ILE A 48 3.97 -9.82 5.17
C ILE A 48 4.27 -9.26 3.79
N TYR A 49 3.27 -8.61 3.20
CA TYR A 49 3.44 -7.94 1.91
C TYR A 49 4.03 -6.55 2.14
N TYR A 50 5.02 -6.19 1.32
CA TYR A 50 5.72 -4.91 1.50
C TYR A 50 4.76 -3.72 1.51
N GLY A 51 5.00 -2.78 2.39
CA GLY A 51 4.21 -1.55 2.50
C GLY A 51 3.03 -1.64 3.45
N ASP A 52 2.54 -2.84 3.77
CA ASP A 52 1.43 -2.98 4.71
C ASP A 52 1.83 -2.54 6.12
N GLU A 53 3.11 -2.70 6.46
CA GLU A 53 3.65 -2.31 7.77
C GLU A 53 3.63 -0.80 8.01
N ILE A 54 3.56 0.00 6.95
CA ILE A 54 3.44 1.46 7.07
C ILE A 54 2.07 1.97 6.64
N GLY A 55 1.15 1.08 6.29
CA GLY A 55 -0.18 1.47 5.85
C GLY A 55 -0.23 2.04 4.45
N MET A 56 0.60 1.55 3.51
CA MET A 56 0.55 1.98 2.12
C MET A 56 -0.82 1.77 1.51
N GLY A 57 -1.21 2.70 0.62
CA GLY A 57 -2.40 2.56 -0.18
C GLY A 57 -2.15 1.81 -1.49
N ASP A 58 -3.12 1.89 -2.36
CA ASP A 58 -3.07 1.25 -3.68
C ASP A 58 -3.54 2.22 -4.76
N ASN A 59 -3.35 1.85 -6.02
CA ASN A 59 -3.86 2.61 -7.16
C ASN A 59 -4.77 1.70 -7.98
N ILE A 60 -6.06 1.78 -7.72
CA ILE A 60 -7.06 0.89 -8.33
C ILE A 60 -7.20 1.07 -9.84
N TRP A 61 -6.64 2.15 -10.42
CA TRP A 61 -6.72 2.44 -11.84
C TRP A 61 -5.64 1.74 -12.66
N LEU A 62 -4.65 1.14 -12.01
CA LEU A 62 -3.65 0.33 -12.70
C LEU A 62 -4.22 -1.04 -13.04
N GLY A 63 -3.77 -1.59 -14.17
CA GLY A 63 -4.27 -2.87 -14.66
C GLY A 63 -3.75 -4.08 -13.88
N ASP A 64 -4.43 -5.20 -14.00
CA ASP A 64 -4.11 -6.48 -13.36
C ASP A 64 -3.91 -6.29 -11.85
N ARG A 65 -2.81 -6.77 -11.31
CA ARG A 65 -2.46 -6.65 -9.88
C ARG A 65 -1.53 -5.47 -9.60
N ASP A 66 -1.26 -4.64 -10.58
CA ASP A 66 -0.32 -3.53 -10.45
C ASP A 66 -0.78 -2.48 -9.45
N ALA A 67 -2.07 -2.46 -9.15
CA ALA A 67 -2.62 -1.56 -8.12
C ALA A 67 -1.91 -1.70 -6.77
N VAL A 68 -1.42 -2.88 -6.43
CA VAL A 68 -0.72 -3.16 -5.17
C VAL A 68 0.78 -3.38 -5.35
N ARG A 69 1.32 -3.06 -6.54
CA ARG A 69 2.73 -3.24 -6.87
C ARG A 69 3.46 -1.92 -7.10
N THR A 70 2.92 -0.84 -6.58
CA THR A 70 3.54 0.48 -6.69
C THR A 70 4.85 0.53 -5.89
N PRO A 71 5.77 1.48 -6.23
CA PRO A 71 7.04 1.57 -5.53
C PRO A 71 6.89 1.71 -4.02
N MET A 72 7.77 1.05 -3.26
CA MET A 72 7.80 1.17 -1.81
C MET A 72 8.09 2.62 -1.41
N GLN A 73 7.39 3.12 -0.42
CA GLN A 73 7.47 4.50 0.04
C GLN A 73 8.43 4.60 1.23
N TRP A 74 9.70 4.92 0.94
CA TRP A 74 10.75 4.99 1.95
C TRP A 74 10.83 6.37 2.62
N THR A 75 10.77 7.43 1.82
CA THR A 75 10.96 8.81 2.28
C THR A 75 9.93 9.72 1.60
N PRO A 76 9.74 10.97 2.12
CA PRO A 76 8.87 11.94 1.43
C PRO A 76 9.52 12.60 0.21
N ASP A 77 10.71 12.16 -0.17
CA ASP A 77 11.48 12.73 -1.26
C ASP A 77 11.01 12.23 -2.63
N ARG A 78 11.64 12.74 -3.70
CA ARG A 78 11.34 12.36 -5.08
C ARG A 78 11.36 10.84 -5.24
N ASN A 79 10.38 10.30 -5.98
CA ASN A 79 10.19 8.86 -6.19
C ASN A 79 10.04 8.08 -4.88
N ALA A 80 9.61 8.73 -3.81
CA ALA A 80 9.45 8.13 -2.48
C ALA A 80 10.77 7.53 -1.95
N GLY A 81 11.90 7.99 -2.45
CA GLY A 81 13.21 7.41 -2.11
C GLY A 81 13.46 6.03 -2.73
N PHE A 82 12.56 5.56 -3.59
CA PHE A 82 12.66 4.25 -4.22
C PHE A 82 13.75 4.20 -5.27
N SER A 83 13.89 5.26 -6.06
CA SER A 83 14.84 5.33 -7.16
C SER A 83 15.32 6.76 -7.37
N SER A 84 16.53 6.93 -7.90
CA SER A 84 17.07 8.23 -8.31
C SER A 84 16.77 8.57 -9.77
N SER A 85 16.06 7.71 -10.49
CA SER A 85 15.71 7.93 -11.89
C SER A 85 14.63 9.00 -12.03
N ASP A 86 14.35 9.43 -13.28
CA ASP A 86 13.21 10.30 -13.53
C ASP A 86 11.90 9.58 -13.20
N PRO A 87 10.89 10.27 -12.61
CA PRO A 87 9.61 9.65 -12.28
C PRO A 87 8.95 8.95 -13.45
N GLY A 88 9.08 9.50 -14.67
CA GLY A 88 8.51 8.91 -15.87
C GLY A 88 9.15 7.59 -16.30
N ARG A 89 10.29 7.23 -15.72
CA ARG A 89 11.00 5.99 -16.04
C ARG A 89 10.70 4.86 -15.06
N LEU A 90 9.93 5.12 -14.00
CA LEU A 90 9.49 4.07 -13.10
C LEU A 90 8.56 3.11 -13.82
N PHE A 91 8.69 1.82 -13.56
CA PHE A 91 7.79 0.82 -14.15
C PHE A 91 6.33 1.10 -13.78
N LEU A 92 6.08 1.43 -12.53
CA LEU A 92 4.78 1.88 -12.04
C LEU A 92 4.94 3.22 -11.33
N PRO A 93 3.91 4.11 -11.42
CA PRO A 93 3.98 5.40 -10.73
C PRO A 93 3.87 5.25 -9.22
N THR A 94 4.41 6.24 -8.48
CA THR A 94 4.17 6.35 -7.05
C THR A 94 2.73 6.76 -6.77
N ILE A 95 2.25 6.44 -5.56
CA ILE A 95 0.91 6.83 -5.13
C ILE A 95 0.93 8.30 -4.71
N MET A 96 0.00 9.09 -5.24
CA MET A 96 -0.08 10.54 -5.03
C MET A 96 -1.34 10.96 -4.25
N ASP A 97 -1.97 10.03 -3.58
CA ASP A 97 -3.17 10.29 -2.76
C ASP A 97 -2.81 11.14 -1.54
N PRO A 98 -3.66 12.12 -1.13
CA PRO A 98 -3.38 12.95 0.06
C PRO A 98 -3.21 12.16 1.36
N VAL A 99 -3.85 11.00 1.49
CA VAL A 99 -3.77 10.15 2.69
C VAL A 99 -2.67 9.12 2.56
N TYR A 100 -2.56 8.48 1.38
CA TYR A 100 -1.67 7.33 1.16
C TYR A 100 -0.42 7.68 0.38
N GLY A 101 -0.29 8.91 -0.11
CA GLY A 101 0.87 9.33 -0.89
C GLY A 101 2.17 9.27 -0.09
N TYR A 102 3.29 9.16 -0.80
CA TYR A 102 4.58 8.97 -0.15
C TYR A 102 5.04 10.17 0.70
N GLN A 103 4.48 11.36 0.46
CA GLN A 103 4.81 12.52 1.26
C GLN A 103 4.29 12.41 2.69
N VAL A 104 3.25 11.62 2.92
CA VAL A 104 2.63 11.41 4.24
C VAL A 104 2.92 10.03 4.78
N THR A 105 2.78 9.00 3.94
CA THR A 105 2.92 7.59 4.31
C THR A 105 4.26 7.07 3.80
N ASN A 106 5.25 6.96 4.67
CA ASN A 106 6.58 6.47 4.31
C ASN A 106 7.28 5.88 5.53
N VAL A 107 8.33 5.09 5.27
CA VAL A 107 9.08 4.42 6.34
C VAL A 107 9.73 5.42 7.29
N GLU A 108 10.32 6.49 6.76
CA GLU A 108 10.99 7.51 7.60
C GLU A 108 10.02 8.09 8.63
N ALA A 109 8.82 8.49 8.20
CA ALA A 109 7.81 9.02 9.10
C ALA A 109 7.32 7.98 10.11
N SER A 110 7.15 6.72 9.67
CA SER A 110 6.72 5.65 10.56
C SER A 110 7.76 5.34 11.63
N MET A 111 9.03 5.33 11.27
CA MET A 111 10.10 5.08 12.24
C MET A 111 10.25 6.20 13.26
N ALA A 112 9.90 7.42 12.88
CA ALA A 112 9.94 8.58 13.78
C ALA A 112 8.71 8.66 14.70
N SER A 113 7.63 7.92 14.39
CA SER A 113 6.38 7.98 15.15
C SER A 113 6.39 6.98 16.28
N PRO A 114 6.08 7.39 17.53
CA PRO A 114 5.99 6.46 18.66
C PRO A 114 4.79 5.51 18.58
N SER A 115 3.81 5.81 17.70
CA SER A 115 2.62 4.97 17.52
C SER A 115 2.67 4.16 16.22
N SER A 116 3.86 4.00 15.63
CA SER A 116 4.06 3.23 14.41
C SER A 116 3.72 1.75 14.57
N LEU A 117 3.28 1.11 13.46
CA LEU A 117 3.14 -0.34 13.38
C LEU A 117 4.50 -1.06 13.33
N LEU A 118 5.55 -0.38 12.91
CA LEU A 118 6.90 -0.94 12.87
C LEU A 118 7.51 -1.20 14.28
#